data_a576b25a0fd1803eb9e6965a8caca0fe
#
_entry.id   a576b25a0fd1803eb9e6965a8caca0fe
#
_cell.length_a   1.000
_cell.length_b   1.000
_cell.length_c   1.000
_cell.angle_alpha   90.00
_cell.angle_beta   90.00
_cell.angle_gamma   90.00
#
_symmetry.space_group_name_H-M   'P 1'
#
loop_
_entity.id
_entity.type
_entity.pdbx_description
1 polymer ?
#
loop_
_entity_poly.entity_id
_entity_poly.type
_entity_poly.pdbx_seq_one_letter_code
_entity_poly.pdbx_strand_id
1 'polypeptide(L)'
;MKRVLWIAAVVALAAAALVGYVARRIELQSTRDEARRADVILVLGAAEYSGRPSPVFRARLDHALDLYGRGLAPRIMTTGGAGGDRVFTEGGVGRSYLIGHGVPSERIVVESEAESTAESTAMAAEIMHRMGLHTVIVVSDGYHIYRAKRMLNFAGLKVYGSPRKEAIREPWHERWNYLKQAVGYLLWRAGVAV
;
A
#
# COMPACT_ATOMS: atom_id res chain seq x y z
N MET A 1 10.46 -35.74 25.45
CA MET A 1 11.35 -34.80 24.80
C MET A 1 11.42 -34.94 23.26
N LYS A 2 11.79 -36.10 22.70
CA LYS A 2 11.93 -36.27 21.21
C LYS A 2 10.63 -35.93 20.43
N ARG A 3 9.45 -36.36 20.90
CA ARG A 3 8.15 -36.04 20.23
C ARG A 3 7.84 -34.54 20.21
N VAL A 4 8.15 -33.81 21.28
CA VAL A 4 7.94 -32.33 21.36
C VAL A 4 8.86 -31.63 20.39
N LEU A 5 10.13 -32.03 20.30
CA LEU A 5 11.09 -31.46 19.33
C LEU A 5 10.66 -31.72 17.88
N TRP A 6 10.12 -32.92 17.58
CA TRP A 6 9.59 -33.23 16.25
C TRP A 6 8.37 -32.36 15.89
N ILE A 7 7.42 -32.18 16.82
CA ILE A 7 6.26 -31.32 16.60
C ILE A 7 6.71 -29.87 16.38
N ALA A 8 7.62 -29.37 17.20
CA ALA A 8 8.17 -28.01 17.05
C ALA A 8 8.85 -27.84 15.69
N ALA A 9 9.64 -28.81 15.24
CA ALA A 9 10.31 -28.77 13.94
C ALA A 9 9.29 -28.76 12.77
N VAL A 10 8.26 -29.60 12.84
CA VAL A 10 7.19 -29.61 11.81
C VAL A 10 6.44 -28.28 11.77
N VAL A 11 6.09 -27.71 12.93
CA VAL A 11 5.43 -26.39 12.99
C VAL A 11 6.31 -25.29 12.43
N ALA A 12 7.61 -25.27 12.77
CA ALA A 12 8.55 -24.30 12.23
C ALA A 12 8.69 -24.40 10.70
N LEU A 13 8.77 -25.64 10.20
CA LEU A 13 8.85 -25.89 8.75
C LEU A 13 7.57 -25.42 8.03
N ALA A 14 6.40 -25.74 8.59
CA ALA A 14 5.12 -25.29 8.05
C ALA A 14 4.99 -23.77 8.04
N ALA A 15 5.44 -23.08 9.11
CA ALA A 15 5.46 -21.63 9.20
C ALA A 15 6.41 -21.02 8.13
N ALA A 16 7.61 -21.58 7.99
CA ALA A 16 8.57 -21.14 6.97
C ALA A 16 8.02 -21.34 5.54
N ALA A 17 7.39 -22.49 5.27
CA ALA A 17 6.75 -22.76 3.98
C ALA A 17 5.61 -21.77 3.69
N LEU A 18 4.79 -21.42 4.69
CA LEU A 18 3.71 -20.43 4.55
C LEU A 18 4.27 -19.04 4.25
N VAL A 19 5.32 -18.59 4.96
CA VAL A 19 5.99 -17.31 4.69
C VAL A 19 6.56 -17.30 3.27
N GLY A 20 7.25 -18.36 2.86
CA GLY A 20 7.80 -18.52 1.51
C GLY A 20 6.71 -18.48 0.43
N TYR A 21 5.59 -19.16 0.65
CA TYR A 21 4.44 -19.11 -0.26
C TYR A 21 3.89 -17.70 -0.41
N VAL A 22 3.68 -16.99 0.71
CA VAL A 22 3.16 -15.60 0.68
C VAL A 22 4.17 -14.67 0.02
N ALA A 23 5.47 -14.79 0.31
CA ALA A 23 6.52 -14.01 -0.32
C ALA A 23 6.53 -14.21 -1.86
N ARG A 24 6.34 -15.44 -2.33
CA ARG A 24 6.20 -15.73 -3.77
C ARG A 24 4.96 -15.07 -4.39
N ARG A 25 3.84 -15.03 -3.66
CA ARG A 25 2.62 -14.33 -4.11
C ARG A 25 2.84 -12.83 -4.21
N ILE A 26 3.60 -12.25 -3.28
CA ILE A 26 4.01 -10.83 -3.30
C ILE A 26 4.90 -10.55 -4.51
N GLU A 27 5.91 -11.37 -4.74
CA GLU A 27 6.80 -11.27 -5.90
C GLU A 27 6.02 -11.29 -7.22
N LEU A 28 5.08 -12.23 -7.39
CA LEU A 28 4.24 -12.32 -8.59
C LEU A 28 3.32 -11.12 -8.78
N GLN A 29 2.89 -10.46 -7.69
CA GLN A 29 2.06 -9.27 -7.77
C GLN A 29 2.90 -7.99 -7.97
N SER A 30 4.18 -7.99 -7.55
CA SER A 30 5.01 -6.78 -7.49
C SER A 30 5.26 -6.13 -8.85
N THR A 31 5.26 -6.91 -9.92
CA THR A 31 5.47 -6.44 -11.29
C THR A 31 4.19 -6.36 -12.11
N ARG A 32 3.06 -6.80 -11.54
CA ARG A 32 1.79 -6.88 -12.25
C ARG A 32 1.02 -5.58 -12.13
N ASP A 33 0.94 -4.82 -13.22
CA ASP A 33 0.04 -3.67 -13.33
C ASP A 33 -1.37 -4.14 -13.75
N GLU A 34 -2.36 -3.83 -12.91
CA GLU A 34 -3.76 -4.17 -13.12
C GLU A 34 -4.61 -2.91 -13.35
N ALA A 35 -3.99 -1.74 -13.57
CA ALA A 35 -4.68 -0.46 -13.70
C ALA A 35 -5.76 -0.51 -14.77
N ARG A 36 -6.95 -0.10 -14.40
CA ARG A 36 -8.14 0.02 -15.24
C ARG A 36 -9.09 1.03 -14.63
N ARG A 37 -10.18 1.38 -15.32
CA ARG A 37 -11.17 2.32 -14.78
C ARG A 37 -11.66 1.90 -13.40
N ALA A 38 -11.62 2.84 -12.45
CA ALA A 38 -12.04 2.70 -11.06
C ALA A 38 -12.61 4.03 -10.54
N ASP A 39 -13.17 4.02 -9.33
CA ASP A 39 -13.75 5.22 -8.71
C ASP A 39 -12.67 6.15 -8.16
N VAL A 40 -11.54 5.59 -7.70
CA VAL A 40 -10.45 6.35 -7.08
C VAL A 40 -9.08 5.70 -7.32
N ILE A 41 -8.05 6.52 -7.41
CA ILE A 41 -6.64 6.12 -7.31
C ILE A 41 -6.21 6.37 -5.87
N LEU A 42 -5.86 5.32 -5.13
CA LEU A 42 -5.37 5.39 -3.76
C LEU A 42 -3.85 5.34 -3.75
N VAL A 43 -3.21 6.41 -3.28
CA VAL A 43 -1.76 6.49 -3.11
C VAL A 43 -1.42 6.22 -1.66
N LEU A 44 -0.74 5.11 -1.40
CA LEU A 44 -0.23 4.83 -0.05
C LEU A 44 0.93 5.76 0.27
N GLY A 45 0.88 6.33 1.47
CA GLY A 45 1.92 7.18 2.01
C GLY A 45 3.29 6.51 2.04
N ALA A 46 4.30 7.34 2.07
CA ALA A 46 5.69 7.02 2.37
C ALA A 46 6.31 8.28 2.99
N ALA A 47 7.48 8.16 3.60
CA ALA A 47 8.06 9.26 4.33
C ALA A 47 7.96 10.63 3.60
N GLU A 48 7.71 11.66 4.37
CA GLU A 48 7.80 13.04 3.97
C GLU A 48 8.95 13.74 4.74
N TYR A 49 9.45 14.86 4.26
CA TYR A 49 10.53 15.62 4.86
C TYR A 49 10.17 17.10 4.85
N SER A 50 9.74 17.62 6.01
CA SER A 50 9.40 19.05 6.19
C SER A 50 8.42 19.56 5.11
N GLY A 51 7.33 18.84 4.87
CA GLY A 51 6.30 19.22 3.92
C GLY A 51 6.61 18.86 2.46
N ARG A 52 7.66 18.07 2.20
CA ARG A 52 8.01 17.59 0.85
C ARG A 52 7.97 16.08 0.78
N PRO A 53 7.42 15.49 -0.27
CA PRO A 53 7.42 14.05 -0.40
C PRO A 53 8.86 13.51 -0.56
N SER A 54 9.18 12.40 0.14
CA SER A 54 10.41 11.65 -0.11
C SER A 54 10.50 11.22 -1.59
N PRO A 55 11.69 10.86 -2.10
CA PRO A 55 11.81 10.36 -3.48
C PRO A 55 10.90 9.17 -3.78
N VAL A 56 10.68 8.30 -2.80
CA VAL A 56 9.77 7.14 -2.91
C VAL A 56 8.33 7.60 -3.01
N PHE A 57 7.90 8.50 -2.12
CA PHE A 57 6.53 9.02 -2.11
C PHE A 57 6.24 9.84 -3.37
N ARG A 58 7.17 10.68 -3.79
CA ARG A 58 7.08 11.43 -5.03
C ARG A 58 6.85 10.51 -6.23
N ALA A 59 7.61 9.43 -6.36
CA ALA A 59 7.44 8.49 -7.47
C ALA A 59 6.06 7.79 -7.46
N ARG A 60 5.45 7.56 -6.30
CA ARG A 60 4.06 7.07 -6.20
C ARG A 60 3.07 8.14 -6.67
N LEU A 61 3.26 9.39 -6.25
CA LEU A 61 2.41 10.52 -6.64
C LEU A 61 2.49 10.78 -8.16
N ASP A 62 3.70 10.76 -8.73
CA ASP A 62 3.91 10.90 -10.18
C ASP A 62 3.21 9.78 -10.96
N HIS A 63 3.27 8.54 -10.47
CA HIS A 63 2.53 7.43 -11.08
C HIS A 63 1.01 7.62 -10.99
N ALA A 64 0.52 8.12 -9.86
CA ALA A 64 -0.91 8.44 -9.71
C ALA A 64 -1.36 9.58 -10.64
N LEU A 65 -0.52 10.58 -10.87
CA LEU A 65 -0.76 11.64 -11.85
C LEU A 65 -0.86 11.10 -13.28
N ASP A 66 0.00 10.15 -13.67
CA ASP A 66 -0.10 9.46 -14.97
C ASP A 66 -1.45 8.73 -15.11
N LEU A 67 -1.83 7.93 -14.11
CA LEU A 67 -3.11 7.20 -14.13
C LEU A 67 -4.31 8.15 -14.18
N TYR A 68 -4.26 9.26 -13.43
CA TYR A 68 -5.30 10.28 -13.41
C TYR A 68 -5.39 11.01 -14.77
N GLY A 69 -4.27 11.42 -15.34
CA GLY A 69 -4.20 12.05 -16.66
C GLY A 69 -4.72 11.15 -17.78
N ARG A 70 -4.58 9.82 -17.65
CA ARG A 70 -5.18 8.82 -18.55
C ARG A 70 -6.68 8.61 -18.33
N GLY A 71 -7.29 9.30 -17.36
CA GLY A 71 -8.72 9.22 -17.08
C GLY A 71 -9.17 7.88 -16.45
N LEU A 72 -8.26 7.18 -15.74
CA LEU A 72 -8.57 5.88 -15.13
C LEU A 72 -9.40 6.01 -13.84
N ALA A 73 -9.38 7.15 -13.18
CA ALA A 73 -10.29 7.46 -12.09
C ALA A 73 -10.55 8.97 -12.00
N PRO A 74 -11.75 9.39 -11.53
CA PRO A 74 -12.10 10.80 -11.40
C PRO A 74 -11.53 11.46 -10.14
N ARG A 75 -10.92 10.70 -9.23
CA ARG A 75 -10.40 11.16 -7.95
C ARG A 75 -9.08 10.49 -7.61
N ILE A 76 -8.28 11.20 -6.80
CA ILE A 76 -7.09 10.62 -6.16
C ILE A 76 -7.29 10.71 -4.64
N MET A 77 -6.95 9.65 -3.92
CA MET A 77 -6.89 9.64 -2.45
C MET A 77 -5.43 9.48 -2.02
N THR A 78 -4.97 10.35 -1.13
CA THR A 78 -3.66 10.24 -0.47
C THR A 78 -3.84 9.75 0.96
N THR A 79 -2.97 8.88 1.44
CA THR A 79 -3.03 8.35 2.80
C THR A 79 -1.71 8.49 3.54
N GLY A 80 -1.81 8.48 4.85
CA GLY A 80 -0.70 8.44 5.79
C GLY A 80 -0.68 9.60 6.76
N GLY A 81 -0.44 9.26 8.03
CA GLY A 81 -0.39 10.19 9.15
C GLY A 81 0.91 10.98 9.24
N ALA A 82 1.19 11.48 10.43
CA ALA A 82 2.29 12.42 10.68
C ALA A 82 3.69 11.78 10.70
N GLY A 83 3.78 10.44 10.81
CA GLY A 83 5.08 9.73 10.76
C GLY A 83 6.14 10.23 11.77
N GLY A 84 5.71 10.98 12.80
CA GLY A 84 6.61 11.64 13.77
C GLY A 84 6.83 13.13 13.52
N ASP A 85 6.40 13.70 12.40
CA ASP A 85 6.32 15.15 12.21
C ASP A 85 5.10 15.71 12.97
N ARG A 86 5.23 16.91 13.54
CA ARG A 86 4.13 17.56 14.27
C ARG A 86 3.26 18.47 13.41
N VAL A 87 3.68 18.75 12.21
CA VAL A 87 3.08 19.77 11.33
C VAL A 87 2.54 19.14 10.05
N PHE A 88 3.27 18.19 9.49
CA PHE A 88 2.96 17.61 8.19
C PHE A 88 2.53 16.15 8.33
N THR A 89 1.57 15.75 7.50
CA THR A 89 1.16 14.36 7.33
C THR A 89 1.48 13.91 5.91
N GLU A 90 1.77 12.64 5.71
CA GLU A 90 2.04 12.11 4.37
C GLU A 90 0.83 12.35 3.44
N GLY A 91 -0.40 12.13 3.93
CA GLY A 91 -1.62 12.41 3.19
C GLY A 91 -1.74 13.86 2.76
N GLY A 92 -1.46 14.82 3.69
CA GLY A 92 -1.51 16.26 3.43
C GLY A 92 -0.43 16.73 2.45
N VAL A 93 0.80 16.21 2.59
CA VAL A 93 1.91 16.48 1.67
C VAL A 93 1.60 15.94 0.28
N GLY A 94 1.03 14.75 0.19
CA GLY A 94 0.58 14.17 -1.08
C GLY A 94 -0.47 15.04 -1.76
N ARG A 95 -1.47 15.54 -1.00
CA ARG A 95 -2.48 16.47 -1.51
C ARG A 95 -1.83 17.75 -2.07
N SER A 96 -0.94 18.37 -1.31
CA SER A 96 -0.28 19.61 -1.73
C SER A 96 0.53 19.40 -3.01
N TYR A 97 1.23 18.27 -3.12
CA TYR A 97 1.96 17.89 -4.31
C TYR A 97 1.05 17.75 -5.52
N LEU A 98 -0.08 17.04 -5.39
CA LEU A 98 -1.04 16.83 -6.49
C LEU A 98 -1.68 18.15 -6.96
N ILE A 99 -2.03 19.05 -6.04
CA ILE A 99 -2.55 20.39 -6.38
C ILE A 99 -1.51 21.17 -7.17
N GLY A 100 -0.25 21.16 -6.72
CA GLY A 100 0.86 21.82 -7.41
C GLY A 100 1.12 21.28 -8.84
N HIS A 101 0.61 20.07 -9.15
CA HIS A 101 0.67 19.45 -10.47
C HIS A 101 -0.66 19.47 -11.24
N GLY A 102 -1.59 20.36 -10.85
CA GLY A 102 -2.80 20.67 -11.61
C GLY A 102 -4.01 19.77 -11.33
N VAL A 103 -3.98 18.91 -10.29
CA VAL A 103 -5.16 18.18 -9.88
C VAL A 103 -6.07 19.12 -9.07
N PRO A 104 -7.34 19.31 -9.47
CA PRO A 104 -8.29 20.14 -8.72
C PRO A 104 -8.47 19.64 -7.29
N SER A 105 -8.50 20.56 -6.33
CA SER A 105 -8.54 20.21 -4.90
C SER A 105 -9.77 19.38 -4.51
N GLU A 106 -10.90 19.58 -5.17
CA GLU A 106 -12.16 18.84 -4.98
C GLU A 106 -12.12 17.41 -5.54
N ARG A 107 -11.08 17.07 -6.31
CA ARG A 107 -10.81 15.73 -6.80
C ARG A 107 -9.86 14.93 -5.92
N ILE A 108 -9.35 15.55 -4.86
CA ILE A 108 -8.41 14.91 -3.93
C ILE A 108 -9.09 14.64 -2.61
N VAL A 109 -9.04 13.39 -2.17
CA VAL A 109 -9.47 12.93 -0.86
C VAL A 109 -8.23 12.67 -0.01
N VAL A 110 -8.26 13.02 1.27
CA VAL A 110 -7.11 12.83 2.17
C VAL A 110 -7.51 11.97 3.35
N GLU A 111 -6.70 10.99 3.65
CA GLU A 111 -6.64 10.29 4.93
C GLU A 111 -5.29 10.65 5.57
N SER A 112 -5.28 11.17 6.78
CA SER A 112 -4.08 11.76 7.42
C SER A 112 -3.91 11.38 8.89
N GLU A 113 -4.61 10.37 9.37
CA GLU A 113 -4.61 9.99 10.79
C GLU A 113 -3.91 8.65 11.05
N ALA A 114 -3.82 7.81 10.03
CA ALA A 114 -3.30 6.46 10.19
C ALA A 114 -1.79 6.41 10.46
N GLU A 115 -1.39 5.59 11.41
CA GLU A 115 0.02 5.37 11.78
C GLU A 115 0.59 4.06 11.21
N SER A 116 -0.25 3.22 10.61
CA SER A 116 0.14 1.94 10.01
C SER A 116 -0.55 1.70 8.67
N THR A 117 0.01 0.78 7.87
CA THR A 117 -0.63 0.37 6.61
C THR A 117 -2.01 -0.24 6.84
N ALA A 118 -2.19 -0.97 7.94
CA ALA A 118 -3.48 -1.59 8.26
C ALA A 118 -4.53 -0.52 8.55
N GLU A 119 -4.18 0.50 9.32
CA GLU A 119 -5.05 1.64 9.61
C GLU A 119 -5.33 2.47 8.36
N SER A 120 -4.29 2.85 7.59
CA SER A 120 -4.47 3.61 6.34
C SER A 120 -5.43 2.92 5.38
N THR A 121 -5.32 1.60 5.22
CA THR A 121 -6.22 0.86 4.32
C THR A 121 -7.63 0.73 4.87
N ALA A 122 -7.80 0.59 6.19
CA ALA A 122 -9.11 0.52 6.83
C ALA A 122 -9.83 1.88 6.78
N MET A 123 -9.15 2.96 7.14
CA MET A 123 -9.70 4.32 7.11
C MET A 123 -10.00 4.79 5.69
N ALA A 124 -9.11 4.49 4.73
CA ALA A 124 -9.38 4.75 3.32
C ALA A 124 -10.64 4.02 2.83
N ALA A 125 -10.81 2.74 3.20
CA ALA A 125 -11.99 1.98 2.83
C ALA A 125 -13.26 2.57 3.46
N GLU A 126 -13.21 2.98 4.72
CA GLU A 126 -14.34 3.63 5.39
C GLU A 126 -14.73 4.95 4.69
N ILE A 127 -13.76 5.80 4.37
CA ILE A 127 -13.99 7.04 3.62
C ILE A 127 -14.63 6.71 2.26
N MET A 128 -14.11 5.72 1.54
CA MET A 128 -14.64 5.30 0.25
C MET A 128 -16.09 4.82 0.36
N HIS A 129 -16.42 3.99 1.36
CA HIS A 129 -17.79 3.52 1.58
C HIS A 129 -18.74 4.66 1.87
N ARG A 130 -18.36 5.62 2.72
CA ARG A 130 -19.17 6.84 2.99
C ARG A 130 -19.41 7.67 1.72
N MET A 131 -18.48 7.64 0.78
CA MET A 131 -18.60 8.35 -0.51
C MET A 131 -19.31 7.52 -1.60
N GLY A 132 -19.73 6.29 -1.32
CA GLY A 132 -20.32 5.39 -2.31
C GLY A 132 -19.33 4.88 -3.37
N LEU A 133 -18.03 4.82 -3.05
CA LEU A 133 -16.96 4.36 -3.93
C LEU A 133 -16.64 2.89 -3.62
N HIS A 134 -16.53 2.06 -4.65
CA HIS A 134 -16.40 0.60 -4.49
C HIS A 134 -15.19 0.00 -5.20
N THR A 135 -14.61 0.73 -6.16
CA THR A 135 -13.47 0.28 -6.96
C THR A 135 -12.27 1.19 -6.78
N VAL A 136 -11.07 0.61 -6.62
CA VAL A 136 -9.85 1.37 -6.33
C VAL A 136 -8.63 0.84 -7.09
N ILE A 137 -7.83 1.76 -7.64
CA ILE A 137 -6.47 1.47 -8.10
C ILE A 137 -5.53 1.84 -6.95
N VAL A 138 -4.86 0.85 -6.36
CA VAL A 138 -3.87 1.12 -5.31
C VAL A 138 -2.48 1.31 -5.92
N VAL A 139 -1.87 2.45 -5.61
CA VAL A 139 -0.53 2.84 -6.04
C VAL A 139 0.44 2.76 -4.87
N SER A 140 1.49 1.98 -5.04
CA SER A 140 2.58 1.84 -4.06
C SER A 140 3.82 1.22 -4.71
N ASP A 141 4.85 0.90 -3.90
CA ASP A 141 5.97 0.06 -4.34
C ASP A 141 5.50 -1.37 -4.61
N GLY A 142 6.09 -2.04 -5.59
CA GLY A 142 5.67 -3.36 -6.03
C GLY A 142 5.53 -4.37 -4.89
N TYR A 143 6.52 -4.44 -4.00
CA TYR A 143 6.50 -5.34 -2.84
C TYR A 143 5.37 -5.05 -1.84
N HIS A 144 4.77 -3.85 -1.87
CA HIS A 144 3.72 -3.42 -0.95
C HIS A 144 2.30 -3.68 -1.48
N ILE A 145 2.14 -3.76 -2.83
CA ILE A 145 0.83 -3.86 -3.50
C ILE A 145 0.02 -5.06 -3.00
N TYR A 146 0.63 -6.23 -2.89
CA TYR A 146 -0.10 -7.44 -2.48
C TYR A 146 -0.79 -7.27 -1.12
N ARG A 147 -0.06 -6.79 -0.12
CA ARG A 147 -0.56 -6.59 1.24
C ARG A 147 -1.69 -5.57 1.28
N ALA A 148 -1.48 -4.39 0.71
CA ALA A 148 -2.49 -3.34 0.64
C ALA A 148 -3.76 -3.79 -0.10
N LYS A 149 -3.59 -4.46 -1.25
CA LYS A 149 -4.69 -5.03 -2.02
C LYS A 149 -5.52 -6.04 -1.20
N ARG A 150 -4.85 -6.91 -0.43
CA ARG A 150 -5.54 -7.90 0.42
C ARG A 150 -6.32 -7.25 1.57
N MET A 151 -5.76 -6.19 2.17
CA MET A 151 -6.41 -5.43 3.24
C MET A 151 -7.65 -4.70 2.73
N LEU A 152 -7.54 -3.97 1.61
CA LEU A 152 -8.66 -3.25 1.00
C LEU A 152 -9.76 -4.20 0.47
N ASN A 153 -9.38 -5.36 -0.10
CA ASN A 153 -10.36 -6.38 -0.49
C ASN A 153 -11.10 -6.96 0.71
N PHE A 154 -10.40 -7.16 1.84
CA PHE A 154 -11.02 -7.61 3.08
C PHE A 154 -12.03 -6.59 3.62
N ALA A 155 -11.75 -5.29 3.41
CA ALA A 155 -12.67 -4.21 3.71
C ALA A 155 -13.83 -4.04 2.69
N GLY A 156 -14.01 -4.97 1.75
CA GLY A 156 -15.15 -4.99 0.81
C GLY A 156 -14.96 -4.21 -0.49
N LEU A 157 -13.77 -3.69 -0.76
CA LEU A 157 -13.48 -2.96 -2.00
C LEU A 157 -12.99 -3.90 -3.12
N LYS A 158 -13.27 -3.54 -4.37
CA LYS A 158 -12.69 -4.18 -5.55
C LYS A 158 -11.40 -3.46 -5.93
N VAL A 159 -10.26 -4.14 -5.80
CA VAL A 159 -8.93 -3.52 -5.82
C VAL A 159 -8.10 -3.97 -7.02
N TYR A 160 -7.50 -3.00 -7.70
CA TYR A 160 -6.54 -3.18 -8.78
C TYR A 160 -5.18 -2.65 -8.33
N GLY A 161 -4.16 -3.48 -8.37
CA GLY A 161 -2.79 -3.07 -8.01
C GLY A 161 -2.10 -2.40 -9.19
N SER A 162 -1.49 -1.24 -8.96
CA SER A 162 -0.64 -0.55 -9.94
C SER A 162 0.66 -0.14 -9.27
N PRO A 163 1.70 -0.99 -9.35
CA PRO A 163 3.00 -0.67 -8.77
C PRO A 163 3.65 0.48 -9.55
N ARG A 164 4.23 1.46 -8.82
CA ARG A 164 5.06 2.46 -9.46
C ARG A 164 6.28 1.79 -10.12
N LYS A 165 6.80 2.37 -11.18
CA LYS A 165 8.07 1.92 -11.77
C LYS A 165 9.18 2.12 -10.74
N GLU A 166 9.81 1.03 -10.32
CA GLU A 166 10.93 1.08 -9.38
C GLU A 166 12.25 1.23 -10.13
N ALA A 167 13.21 1.91 -9.49
CA ALA A 167 14.60 1.79 -9.90
C ALA A 167 15.08 0.34 -9.71
N ILE A 168 15.95 -0.13 -10.59
CA ILE A 168 16.56 -1.47 -10.48
C ILE A 168 17.23 -1.57 -9.11
N ARG A 169 16.83 -2.55 -8.34
CA ARG A 169 17.39 -2.86 -7.01
C ARG A 169 18.16 -4.17 -7.06
N GLU A 170 19.10 -4.32 -6.15
CA GLU A 170 19.79 -5.61 -5.95
C GLU A 170 18.79 -6.71 -5.58
N PRO A 171 18.82 -7.88 -6.21
CA PRO A 171 17.81 -8.94 -6.06
C PRO A 171 17.61 -9.41 -4.60
N TRP A 172 18.65 -9.35 -3.77
CA TRP A 172 18.54 -9.77 -2.37
C TRP A 172 17.78 -8.76 -1.50
N HIS A 173 17.89 -7.45 -1.78
CA HIS A 173 17.06 -6.43 -1.12
C HIS A 173 15.58 -6.61 -1.44
N GLU A 174 15.24 -6.93 -2.67
CA GLU A 174 13.86 -7.20 -3.07
C GLU A 174 13.31 -8.42 -2.35
N ARG A 175 14.06 -9.54 -2.33
CA ARG A 175 13.65 -10.77 -1.62
C ARG A 175 13.43 -10.52 -0.14
N TRP A 176 14.29 -9.71 0.50
CA TRP A 176 14.11 -9.32 1.89
C TRP A 176 12.84 -8.50 2.11
N ASN A 177 12.50 -7.59 1.19
CA ASN A 177 11.26 -6.85 1.24
C ASN A 177 10.04 -7.77 1.09
N TYR A 178 10.08 -8.75 0.18
CA TYR A 178 8.99 -9.73 0.04
C TYR A 178 8.78 -10.54 1.32
N LEU A 179 9.84 -10.97 1.99
CA LEU A 179 9.76 -11.68 3.27
C LEU A 179 9.17 -10.80 4.37
N LYS A 180 9.64 -9.56 4.52
CA LYS A 180 9.08 -8.61 5.50
C LYS A 180 7.60 -8.39 5.28
N GLN A 181 7.18 -8.18 4.04
CA GLN A 181 5.77 -7.98 3.73
C GLN A 181 4.93 -9.26 3.91
N ALA A 182 5.51 -10.43 3.68
CA ALA A 182 4.85 -11.71 3.94
C ALA A 182 4.57 -11.88 5.43
N VAL A 183 5.57 -11.63 6.28
CA VAL A 183 5.40 -11.66 7.74
C VAL A 183 4.36 -10.64 8.20
N GLY A 184 4.45 -9.38 7.76
CA GLY A 184 3.49 -8.33 8.11
C GLY A 184 2.06 -8.69 7.66
N TYR A 185 1.89 -9.29 6.47
CA TYR A 185 0.59 -9.78 6.03
C TYR A 185 0.03 -10.90 6.92
N LEU A 186 0.88 -11.87 7.31
CA LEU A 186 0.45 -12.98 8.16
C LEU A 186 0.12 -12.51 9.58
N LEU A 187 0.88 -11.58 10.15
CA LEU A 187 0.58 -10.96 11.44
C LEU A 187 -0.77 -10.23 11.40
N TRP A 188 -1.00 -9.41 10.38
CA TRP A 188 -2.30 -8.77 10.18
C TRP A 188 -3.44 -9.78 10.08
N ARG A 189 -3.26 -10.89 9.33
CA ARG A 189 -4.26 -11.97 9.23
C ARG A 189 -4.53 -12.65 10.57
N ALA A 190 -3.56 -12.65 11.48
CA ALA A 190 -3.70 -13.15 12.85
C ALA A 190 -4.27 -12.10 13.83
N GLY A 191 -4.66 -10.90 13.34
CA GLY A 191 -5.25 -9.84 14.17
C GLY A 191 -4.23 -8.94 14.86
N VAL A 192 -2.94 -9.02 14.49
CA VAL A 192 -1.90 -8.14 15.04
C VAL A 192 -1.88 -6.84 14.24
N ALA A 193 -1.92 -5.70 14.93
CA ALA A 193 -1.76 -4.38 14.30
C ALA A 193 -0.31 -4.23 13.79
N VAL A 194 -0.10 -4.03 12.48
CA VAL A 194 1.19 -3.91 11.81
C VAL A 194 1.12 -2.96 10.61
#